data_822969ebce7afccc0f7e45af351e67e4
#
_entry.id   822969ebce7afccc0f7e45af351e67e4
#
_cell.length_a   1.000
_cell.length_b   1.000
_cell.length_c   1.000
_cell.angle_alpha   90.00
_cell.angle_beta   90.00
_cell.angle_gamma   90.00
#
_symmetry.space_group_name_H-M   'P 1'
#
loop_
_entity.id
_entity.type
_entity.pdbx_description
1 polymer ?
#
loop_
_entity_poly.entity_id
_entity_poly.type
_entity_poly.pdbx_seq_one_letter_code
_entity_poly.pdbx_strand_id
1 'polypeptide(L)'
;MKILYAASEATPFAKSGGLADVAGSLPKALVKDGVDARVIMPLYGDLKLRDKLEYVTNYSVPVGWRSQYCGLFKAEVDGVTYYFLDNEYYFKRRGLYGFYDDGERFAFFSRAVLETLFYIDFTPDIINCNDWQTALVPVYLNLYYRHLDKFNRIKTIFTIHNIAYQGKYGTDILEDTCGIGRRDQHIVEYDGCANFMKGAIETADKITTVSPTYAQEILDPWFSYGLDALLREKQYKLCGILNGIDTEANNPATDPYIAFNYDVNNFEEGKAKCKEALQDKFGLDKDGSPVFAMVSRMVGMKGFDLVQSVADGLVDRGIELVILGSGESQYENFFSDLCGRHPGRVGTYIGFEPTLSQEIYAGADAFIMPSKSEPWGLAQMVACRYGTPPIIRETGGLRDSIHDCTLGEGNGFTFAGYSAHELYDACCRAQDRYYSKEDWNNLIKYDMECDFSWDVSAKSYEGLYNETANLW
;
A
#
# COMPACT_ATOMS: atom_id res chain seq x y z
N MET A 1 25.71 -0.99 2.89
CA MET A 1 24.77 -2.06 2.49
C MET A 1 24.19 -1.71 1.13
N LYS A 2 24.01 -2.71 0.26
CA LYS A 2 23.47 -2.56 -1.10
C LYS A 2 22.15 -3.34 -1.21
N ILE A 3 21.08 -2.65 -1.55
CA ILE A 3 19.72 -3.22 -1.64
C ILE A 3 19.22 -3.06 -3.07
N LEU A 4 18.74 -4.15 -3.67
CA LEU A 4 17.97 -4.12 -4.89
C LEU A 4 16.48 -4.32 -4.55
N TYR A 5 15.68 -3.30 -4.77
CA TYR A 5 14.24 -3.32 -4.51
C TYR A 5 13.51 -3.68 -5.80
N ALA A 6 13.10 -4.94 -5.92
CA ALA A 6 12.40 -5.45 -7.10
C ALA A 6 10.89 -5.28 -6.91
N ALA A 7 10.25 -4.54 -7.80
CA ALA A 7 8.83 -4.25 -7.75
C ALA A 7 8.22 -4.18 -9.16
N SER A 8 6.95 -4.52 -9.27
CA SER A 8 6.22 -4.43 -10.54
C SER A 8 5.76 -3.00 -10.86
N GLU A 9 5.77 -2.11 -9.89
CA GLU A 9 5.41 -0.70 -10.03
C GLU A 9 6.16 0.16 -9.01
N ALA A 10 6.44 1.41 -9.34
CA ALA A 10 7.04 2.39 -8.44
C ALA A 10 6.69 3.82 -8.89
N THR A 11 6.33 4.69 -7.94
CA THR A 11 6.23 6.12 -8.20
C THR A 11 7.62 6.71 -8.39
N PRO A 12 7.78 7.74 -9.25
CA PRO A 12 6.75 8.44 -10.03
C PRO A 12 6.43 7.80 -11.39
N PHE A 13 7.00 6.64 -11.73
CA PHE A 13 6.99 6.06 -13.07
C PHE A 13 5.69 5.33 -13.42
N ALA A 14 5.24 4.43 -12.57
CA ALA A 14 4.00 3.66 -12.77
C ALA A 14 3.33 3.37 -11.43
N LYS A 15 2.00 3.50 -11.39
CA LYS A 15 1.21 3.27 -10.18
C LYS A 15 -0.16 2.70 -10.51
N SER A 16 -0.51 1.62 -9.82
CA SER A 16 -1.87 1.09 -9.75
C SER A 16 -2.38 0.98 -8.31
N GLY A 17 -1.49 0.84 -7.33
CA GLY A 17 -1.84 0.63 -5.92
C GLY A 17 -0.78 1.13 -4.95
N GLY A 18 -0.89 0.68 -3.70
CA GLY A 18 -0.01 1.10 -2.61
C GLY A 18 1.44 0.63 -2.74
N LEU A 19 1.68 -0.47 -3.47
CA LEU A 19 3.04 -0.94 -3.74
C LEU A 19 3.90 0.14 -4.40
N ALA A 20 3.34 0.89 -5.36
CA ALA A 20 4.06 1.96 -6.04
C ALA A 20 4.52 3.07 -5.09
N ASP A 21 3.69 3.41 -4.10
CA ASP A 21 4.06 4.41 -3.09
C ASP A 21 5.22 3.91 -2.22
N VAL A 22 5.19 2.65 -1.80
CA VAL A 22 6.27 2.03 -1.02
C VAL A 22 7.55 1.97 -1.83
N ALA A 23 7.49 1.49 -3.09
CA ALA A 23 8.65 1.34 -3.97
C ALA A 23 9.27 2.69 -4.40
N GLY A 24 8.50 3.77 -4.35
CA GLY A 24 9.00 5.13 -4.60
C GLY A 24 9.54 5.82 -3.35
N SER A 25 9.05 5.46 -2.17
CA SER A 25 9.36 6.19 -0.92
C SER A 25 10.41 5.50 -0.04
N LEU A 26 10.32 4.18 0.15
CA LEU A 26 11.28 3.46 0.99
C LEU A 26 12.71 3.53 0.46
N PRO A 27 13.00 3.28 -0.83
CA PRO A 27 14.36 3.42 -1.35
C PRO A 27 14.92 4.83 -1.21
N LYS A 28 14.08 5.86 -1.39
CA LYS A 28 14.46 7.27 -1.18
C LYS A 28 14.88 7.53 0.27
N ALA A 29 14.12 7.03 1.25
CA ALA A 29 14.46 7.16 2.67
C ALA A 29 15.75 6.40 3.02
N LEU A 30 15.92 5.19 2.50
CA LEU A 30 17.14 4.40 2.69
C LEU A 30 18.40 5.08 2.12
N VAL A 31 18.30 5.67 0.93
CA VAL A 31 19.42 6.43 0.32
C VAL A 31 19.76 7.65 1.16
N LYS A 32 18.79 8.36 1.70
CA LYS A 32 19.00 9.48 2.61
C LYS A 32 19.80 9.06 3.85
N ASP A 33 19.60 7.84 4.35
CA ASP A 33 20.31 7.26 5.49
C ASP A 33 21.65 6.59 5.10
N GLY A 34 22.07 6.69 3.83
CA GLY A 34 23.37 6.23 3.35
C GLY A 34 23.40 4.77 2.84
N VAL A 35 22.26 4.15 2.65
CA VAL A 35 22.13 2.83 2.03
C VAL A 35 22.15 2.97 0.51
N ASP A 36 22.93 2.17 -0.22
CA ASP A 36 22.86 2.10 -1.69
C ASP A 36 21.64 1.25 -2.10
N ALA A 37 20.48 1.89 -2.08
CA ALA A 37 19.21 1.28 -2.45
C ALA A 37 18.84 1.67 -3.90
N ARG A 38 18.59 0.66 -4.73
CA ARG A 38 18.20 0.81 -6.14
C ARG A 38 16.91 0.06 -6.40
N VAL A 39 16.13 0.53 -7.36
CA VAL A 39 14.85 -0.06 -7.75
C VAL A 39 14.99 -0.72 -9.12
N ILE A 40 14.34 -1.87 -9.32
CA ILE A 40 14.23 -2.54 -10.62
C ILE A 40 12.77 -2.88 -10.90
N MET A 41 12.28 -2.49 -12.08
CA MET A 41 10.89 -2.65 -12.48
C MET A 41 10.75 -2.88 -13.99
N PRO A 42 9.59 -3.35 -14.48
CA PRO A 42 9.32 -3.45 -15.90
C PRO A 42 9.24 -2.08 -16.58
N LEU A 43 9.64 -2.01 -17.85
CA LEU A 43 9.44 -0.83 -18.71
C LEU A 43 8.07 -0.92 -19.39
N TYR A 44 7.03 -0.38 -18.75
CA TYR A 44 5.68 -0.36 -19.31
C TYR A 44 5.50 0.64 -20.44
N GLY A 45 4.52 0.39 -21.33
CA GLY A 45 4.18 1.28 -22.44
C GLY A 45 3.77 2.68 -21.98
N ASP A 46 2.98 2.74 -20.90
CA ASP A 46 2.42 3.97 -20.33
C ASP A 46 3.30 4.58 -19.20
N LEU A 47 4.61 4.27 -19.19
CA LEU A 47 5.52 4.77 -18.17
C LEU A 47 5.65 6.29 -18.22
N LYS A 48 5.52 6.95 -17.06
CA LYS A 48 5.80 8.39 -16.91
C LYS A 48 7.31 8.66 -16.94
N LEU A 49 7.69 9.90 -17.23
CA LEU A 49 9.11 10.34 -17.25
C LEU A 49 10.00 9.50 -18.17
N ARG A 50 9.44 9.01 -19.26
CA ARG A 50 10.15 8.15 -20.24
C ARG A 50 11.32 8.87 -20.91
N ASP A 51 11.27 10.17 -21.00
CA ASP A 51 12.33 11.06 -21.49
C ASP A 51 13.61 11.07 -20.63
N LYS A 52 13.50 10.66 -19.37
CA LYS A 52 14.64 10.54 -18.44
C LYS A 52 15.40 9.21 -18.55
N LEU A 53 14.92 8.27 -19.36
CA LEU A 53 15.53 6.95 -19.46
C LEU A 53 16.79 6.98 -20.31
N GLU A 54 17.86 6.41 -19.78
CA GLU A 54 19.12 6.16 -20.46
C GLU A 54 19.23 4.67 -20.80
N TYR A 55 19.46 4.35 -22.07
CA TYR A 55 19.72 2.97 -22.49
C TYR A 55 21.09 2.52 -21.99
N VAL A 56 21.16 1.33 -21.39
CA VAL A 56 22.39 0.72 -20.86
C VAL A 56 22.90 -0.38 -21.78
N THR A 57 22.13 -1.43 -21.98
CA THR A 57 22.48 -2.60 -22.80
C THR A 57 21.26 -3.46 -23.05
N ASN A 58 21.45 -4.60 -23.73
CA ASN A 58 20.45 -5.65 -23.87
C ASN A 58 21.08 -7.03 -23.74
N TYR A 59 20.26 -8.00 -23.41
CA TYR A 59 20.65 -9.41 -23.26
C TYR A 59 19.44 -10.31 -23.43
N SER A 60 19.67 -11.63 -23.45
CA SER A 60 18.62 -12.63 -23.52
C SER A 60 18.32 -13.19 -22.12
N VAL A 61 17.03 -13.45 -21.88
CA VAL A 61 16.52 -14.01 -20.61
C VAL A 61 15.81 -15.33 -20.89
N PRO A 62 16.15 -16.43 -20.19
CA PRO A 62 15.44 -17.68 -20.32
C PRO A 62 14.02 -17.58 -19.76
N VAL A 63 13.03 -18.08 -20.52
CA VAL A 63 11.63 -18.24 -20.09
C VAL A 63 11.21 -19.66 -20.47
N GLY A 64 11.40 -20.60 -19.58
CA GLY A 64 11.32 -22.02 -19.90
C GLY A 64 12.32 -22.37 -20.99
N TRP A 65 11.85 -22.92 -22.12
CA TRP A 65 12.64 -23.23 -23.30
C TRP A 65 12.90 -22.03 -24.21
N ARG A 66 12.22 -20.89 -23.95
CA ARG A 66 12.32 -19.66 -24.75
C ARG A 66 13.56 -18.86 -24.34
N SER A 67 14.07 -18.08 -25.28
CA SER A 67 15.07 -17.05 -25.04
C SER A 67 14.49 -15.70 -25.46
N GLN A 68 14.19 -14.85 -24.47
CA GLN A 68 13.49 -13.59 -24.68
C GLN A 68 14.44 -12.40 -24.57
N TYR A 69 14.26 -11.43 -25.45
CA TYR A 69 14.98 -10.16 -25.40
C TYR A 69 14.69 -9.39 -24.10
N CYS A 70 15.71 -8.79 -23.52
CA CYS A 70 15.58 -7.83 -22.44
C CYS A 70 16.48 -6.62 -22.70
N GLY A 71 15.89 -5.44 -22.89
CA GLY A 71 16.59 -4.17 -22.87
C GLY A 71 16.71 -3.65 -21.45
N LEU A 72 17.85 -3.10 -21.10
CA LEU A 72 18.10 -2.47 -19.82
C LEU A 72 18.21 -0.96 -19.98
N PHE A 73 17.36 -0.24 -19.25
CA PHE A 73 17.40 1.22 -19.13
C PHE A 73 17.60 1.60 -17.68
N LYS A 74 18.09 2.81 -17.43
CA LYS A 74 18.21 3.39 -16.09
C LYS A 74 17.73 4.83 -16.07
N ALA A 75 17.34 5.30 -14.89
CA ALA A 75 17.12 6.71 -14.58
C ALA A 75 17.51 6.95 -13.12
N GLU A 76 17.77 8.21 -12.78
CA GLU A 76 17.98 8.64 -11.40
C GLU A 76 16.92 9.66 -11.02
N VAL A 77 16.23 9.41 -9.90
CA VAL A 77 15.22 10.32 -9.34
C VAL A 77 15.41 10.38 -7.83
N ASP A 78 15.51 11.57 -7.28
CA ASP A 78 15.71 11.82 -5.83
C ASP A 78 16.90 11.06 -5.23
N GLY A 79 17.98 10.88 -6.00
CA GLY A 79 19.16 10.15 -5.57
C GLY A 79 19.05 8.62 -5.64
N VAL A 80 17.91 8.09 -6.08
CA VAL A 80 17.69 6.66 -6.26
C VAL A 80 17.89 6.28 -7.72
N THR A 81 18.71 5.25 -7.97
CA THR A 81 18.86 4.64 -9.29
C THR A 81 17.73 3.66 -9.55
N TYR A 82 17.00 3.85 -10.66
CA TYR A 82 15.98 2.96 -11.16
C TYR A 82 16.47 2.22 -12.40
N TYR A 83 16.29 0.92 -12.43
CA TYR A 83 16.49 0.07 -13.60
C TYR A 83 15.15 -0.33 -14.19
N PHE A 84 15.05 -0.33 -15.52
CA PHE A 84 13.84 -0.70 -16.25
C PHE A 84 14.16 -1.83 -17.22
N LEU A 85 13.36 -2.88 -17.15
CA LEU A 85 13.52 -4.07 -17.99
C LEU A 85 12.51 -4.01 -19.14
N ASP A 86 13.05 -3.84 -20.36
CA ASP A 86 12.25 -3.69 -21.57
C ASP A 86 12.07 -5.02 -22.29
N ASN A 87 10.83 -5.34 -22.52
CA ASN A 87 10.37 -6.29 -23.52
C ASN A 87 9.01 -5.82 -24.01
N GLU A 88 8.95 -5.29 -25.22
CA GLU A 88 7.72 -4.70 -25.75
C GLU A 88 6.57 -5.69 -25.87
N TYR A 89 6.86 -6.97 -26.18
CA TYR A 89 5.84 -8.00 -26.22
C TYR A 89 5.13 -8.19 -24.88
N TYR A 90 5.88 -8.17 -23.77
CA TYR A 90 5.33 -8.35 -22.44
C TYR A 90 4.76 -7.06 -21.83
N PHE A 91 5.41 -5.91 -22.03
CA PHE A 91 5.14 -4.72 -21.22
C PHE A 91 4.65 -3.50 -21.99
N LYS A 92 4.77 -3.45 -23.30
CA LYS A 92 4.21 -2.34 -24.11
C LYS A 92 2.72 -2.55 -24.34
N ARG A 93 1.96 -2.46 -23.26
CA ARG A 93 0.52 -2.69 -23.23
C ARG A 93 -0.17 -1.57 -22.46
N ARG A 94 -1.49 -1.45 -22.65
CA ARG A 94 -2.30 -0.52 -21.88
C ARG A 94 -2.62 -1.14 -20.52
N GLY A 95 -2.15 -0.51 -19.43
CA GLY A 95 -2.26 -1.01 -18.07
C GLY A 95 -1.11 -1.93 -17.65
N LEU A 96 -1.04 -2.18 -16.34
CA LEU A 96 0.08 -2.92 -15.73
C LEU A 96 -0.20 -4.42 -15.60
N TYR A 97 -1.42 -4.80 -15.27
CA TYR A 97 -1.84 -6.16 -14.91
C TYR A 97 -3.16 -6.56 -15.57
N GLY A 98 -3.54 -7.82 -15.40
CA GLY A 98 -4.82 -8.34 -15.85
C GLY A 98 -4.79 -8.99 -17.23
N PHE A 99 -3.60 -9.38 -17.72
CA PHE A 99 -3.44 -10.07 -18.99
C PHE A 99 -3.39 -11.58 -18.78
N TYR A 100 -3.90 -12.33 -19.76
CA TYR A 100 -3.95 -13.80 -19.72
C TYR A 100 -2.56 -14.45 -19.52
N ASP A 101 -1.50 -13.77 -19.96
CA ASP A 101 -0.11 -14.21 -19.89
C ASP A 101 0.70 -13.54 -18.76
N ASP A 102 0.03 -12.99 -17.74
CA ASP A 102 0.73 -12.37 -16.61
C ASP A 102 1.71 -13.33 -15.92
N GLY A 103 1.42 -14.62 -15.86
CA GLY A 103 2.35 -15.62 -15.34
C GLY A 103 3.66 -15.66 -16.11
N GLU A 104 3.62 -15.63 -17.45
CA GLU A 104 4.80 -15.58 -18.31
C GLU A 104 5.53 -14.24 -18.22
N ARG A 105 4.77 -13.14 -18.22
CA ARG A 105 5.31 -11.77 -18.10
C ARG A 105 6.16 -11.62 -16.84
N PHE A 106 5.68 -12.08 -15.70
CA PHE A 106 6.36 -11.92 -14.43
C PHE A 106 7.33 -13.06 -14.11
N ALA A 107 7.22 -14.23 -14.74
CA ALA A 107 8.30 -15.20 -14.80
C ALA A 107 9.51 -14.63 -15.56
N PHE A 108 9.28 -14.01 -16.72
CA PHE A 108 10.31 -13.26 -17.45
C PHE A 108 10.93 -12.17 -16.57
N PHE A 109 10.12 -11.31 -15.96
CA PHE A 109 10.61 -10.22 -15.13
C PHE A 109 11.47 -10.72 -13.96
N SER A 110 11.01 -11.72 -13.23
CA SER A 110 11.74 -12.31 -12.11
C SER A 110 13.09 -12.88 -12.53
N ARG A 111 13.15 -13.56 -13.68
CA ARG A 111 14.42 -14.07 -14.22
C ARG A 111 15.31 -12.93 -14.67
N ALA A 112 14.75 -11.93 -15.36
CA ALA A 112 15.47 -10.79 -15.87
C ALA A 112 16.11 -9.94 -14.75
N VAL A 113 15.49 -9.85 -13.57
CA VAL A 113 16.07 -9.19 -12.39
C VAL A 113 17.44 -9.81 -12.05
N LEU A 114 17.54 -11.12 -12.02
CA LEU A 114 18.80 -11.83 -11.74
C LEU A 114 19.80 -11.71 -12.89
N GLU A 115 19.34 -11.87 -14.14
CA GLU A 115 20.21 -11.72 -15.32
C GLU A 115 20.79 -10.31 -15.42
N THR A 116 20.04 -9.27 -15.02
CA THR A 116 20.53 -7.87 -15.00
C THR A 116 21.84 -7.72 -14.23
N LEU A 117 22.01 -8.47 -13.15
CA LEU A 117 23.18 -8.36 -12.28
C LEU A 117 24.49 -8.73 -12.99
N PHE A 118 24.46 -9.45 -14.10
CA PHE A 118 25.66 -9.69 -14.93
C PHE A 118 26.11 -8.46 -15.73
N TYR A 119 25.23 -7.48 -15.94
CA TYR A 119 25.42 -6.38 -16.86
C TYR A 119 25.53 -5.00 -16.18
N ILE A 120 25.43 -4.97 -14.86
CA ILE A 120 25.59 -3.74 -14.07
C ILE A 120 26.72 -3.92 -13.05
N ASP A 121 27.39 -2.82 -12.72
CA ASP A 121 28.40 -2.80 -11.66
C ASP A 121 27.74 -2.60 -10.28
N PHE A 122 26.88 -3.55 -9.94
CA PHE A 122 26.17 -3.56 -8.67
C PHE A 122 25.84 -5.01 -8.28
N THR A 123 26.34 -5.44 -7.15
CA THR A 123 25.96 -6.72 -6.55
C THR A 123 25.27 -6.41 -5.23
N PRO A 124 23.96 -6.65 -5.11
CA PRO A 124 23.23 -6.37 -3.88
C PRO A 124 23.62 -7.36 -2.77
N ASP A 125 23.61 -6.88 -1.53
CA ASP A 125 23.62 -7.76 -0.37
C ASP A 125 22.27 -8.44 -0.21
N ILE A 126 21.18 -7.68 -0.52
CA ILE A 126 19.81 -8.15 -0.43
C ILE A 126 19.01 -7.75 -1.68
N ILE A 127 18.18 -8.68 -2.17
CA ILE A 127 17.10 -8.40 -3.10
C ILE A 127 15.79 -8.44 -2.30
N ASN A 128 15.12 -7.28 -2.17
CA ASN A 128 13.80 -7.20 -1.59
C ASN A 128 12.75 -7.35 -2.70
N CYS A 129 12.07 -8.48 -2.72
CA CYS A 129 11.06 -8.85 -3.72
C CYS A 129 9.67 -8.49 -3.20
N ASN A 130 8.83 -7.91 -4.04
CA ASN A 130 7.54 -7.35 -3.63
C ASN A 130 6.38 -7.99 -4.41
N ASP A 131 5.46 -8.62 -3.69
CA ASP A 131 4.28 -9.31 -4.20
C ASP A 131 4.58 -10.42 -5.22
N TRP A 132 3.53 -11.08 -5.73
CA TRP A 132 3.64 -12.26 -6.56
C TRP A 132 4.38 -12.03 -7.88
N GLN A 133 4.41 -10.80 -8.38
CA GLN A 133 5.09 -10.44 -9.62
C GLN A 133 6.61 -10.58 -9.54
N THR A 134 7.17 -10.59 -8.33
CA THR A 134 8.60 -10.79 -8.07
C THR A 134 8.89 -12.09 -7.33
N ALA A 135 7.85 -12.87 -7.06
CA ALA A 135 7.94 -14.05 -6.20
C ALA A 135 8.87 -15.15 -6.72
N LEU A 136 9.07 -15.23 -8.04
CA LEU A 136 10.01 -16.21 -8.60
C LEU A 136 11.49 -15.78 -8.50
N VAL A 137 11.81 -14.55 -8.09
CA VAL A 137 13.20 -14.12 -7.89
C VAL A 137 13.92 -14.99 -6.85
N PRO A 138 13.41 -15.17 -5.62
CA PRO A 138 14.06 -16.05 -4.64
C PRO A 138 14.08 -17.52 -5.07
N VAL A 139 13.03 -17.98 -5.78
CA VAL A 139 12.97 -19.34 -6.34
C VAL A 139 14.11 -19.54 -7.35
N TYR A 140 14.22 -18.67 -8.33
CA TYR A 140 15.27 -18.75 -9.37
C TYR A 140 16.67 -18.56 -8.80
N LEU A 141 16.85 -17.65 -7.85
CA LEU A 141 18.14 -17.46 -7.18
C LEU A 141 18.62 -18.78 -6.58
N ASN A 142 17.76 -19.48 -5.84
CA ASN A 142 18.11 -20.73 -5.18
C ASN A 142 18.33 -21.89 -6.17
N LEU A 143 17.51 -22.01 -7.22
CA LEU A 143 17.60 -23.10 -8.18
C LEU A 143 18.75 -22.94 -9.19
N TYR A 144 19.00 -21.72 -9.66
CA TYR A 144 19.83 -21.53 -10.86
C TYR A 144 21.04 -20.62 -10.68
N TYR A 145 21.11 -19.80 -9.62
CA TYR A 145 22.18 -18.79 -9.49
C TYR A 145 23.02 -18.95 -8.22
N ARG A 146 22.50 -19.55 -7.17
CA ARG A 146 23.17 -19.63 -5.86
C ARG A 146 24.56 -20.27 -5.92
N HIS A 147 24.81 -21.15 -6.89
CA HIS A 147 26.10 -21.82 -7.08
C HIS A 147 27.16 -20.91 -7.75
N LEU A 148 26.78 -19.74 -8.26
CA LEU A 148 27.70 -18.80 -8.88
C LEU A 148 28.25 -17.83 -7.83
N ASP A 149 29.57 -17.56 -7.89
CA ASP A 149 30.25 -16.72 -6.88
C ASP A 149 29.62 -15.35 -6.69
N LYS A 150 29.14 -14.74 -7.77
CA LYS A 150 28.46 -13.43 -7.73
C LYS A 150 27.16 -13.44 -6.92
N PHE A 151 26.49 -14.59 -6.84
CA PHE A 151 25.14 -14.72 -6.25
C PHE A 151 25.11 -15.46 -4.92
N ASN A 152 26.19 -16.15 -4.55
CA ASN A 152 26.20 -17.07 -3.41
C ASN A 152 25.91 -16.38 -2.07
N ARG A 153 26.21 -15.10 -1.92
CA ARG A 153 26.01 -14.31 -0.70
C ARG A 153 24.74 -13.44 -0.72
N ILE A 154 24.06 -13.31 -1.87
CA ILE A 154 22.86 -12.48 -1.98
C ILE A 154 21.75 -13.13 -1.13
N LYS A 155 21.17 -12.36 -0.23
CA LYS A 155 19.99 -12.76 0.54
C LYS A 155 18.71 -12.20 -0.10
N THR A 156 17.58 -12.82 0.21
CA THR A 156 16.29 -12.39 -0.31
C THR A 156 15.29 -12.10 0.82
N ILE A 157 14.55 -11.02 0.66
CA ILE A 157 13.38 -10.72 1.48
C ILE A 157 12.18 -10.68 0.55
N PHE A 158 11.12 -11.37 0.92
CA PHE A 158 9.86 -11.32 0.20
C PHE A 158 8.82 -10.53 0.98
N THR A 159 8.35 -9.43 0.42
CA THR A 159 7.35 -8.54 1.04
C THR A 159 5.97 -8.79 0.45
N ILE A 160 5.01 -9.12 1.30
CA ILE A 160 3.60 -9.31 0.97
C ILE A 160 2.86 -8.00 1.23
N HIS A 161 2.41 -7.32 0.17
CA HIS A 161 1.56 -6.14 0.28
C HIS A 161 0.08 -6.51 0.30
N ASN A 162 -0.31 -7.49 -0.51
CA ASN A 162 -1.67 -8.01 -0.54
C ASN A 162 -1.69 -9.51 -0.83
N ILE A 163 -1.97 -10.29 0.20
CA ILE A 163 -1.99 -11.76 0.11
C ILE A 163 -3.12 -12.33 -0.76
N ALA A 164 -4.13 -11.52 -1.10
CA ALA A 164 -5.21 -11.95 -1.98
C ALA A 164 -4.73 -12.25 -3.40
N TYR A 165 -3.64 -11.62 -3.85
CA TYR A 165 -3.06 -11.80 -5.17
C TYR A 165 -1.78 -12.63 -5.07
N GLN A 166 -1.85 -13.89 -5.48
CA GLN A 166 -0.81 -14.89 -5.23
C GLN A 166 -0.07 -15.37 -6.48
N GLY A 167 -0.55 -15.01 -7.68
CA GLY A 167 0.01 -15.53 -8.93
C GLY A 167 -0.29 -17.02 -9.08
N LYS A 168 -1.58 -17.38 -9.18
CA LYS A 168 -2.06 -18.75 -9.33
C LYS A 168 -2.31 -19.09 -10.78
N TYR A 169 -1.76 -20.23 -11.23
CA TYR A 169 -1.85 -20.72 -12.60
C TYR A 169 -1.95 -22.25 -12.62
N GLY A 170 -2.25 -22.83 -13.78
CA GLY A 170 -2.14 -24.28 -13.97
C GLY A 170 -0.70 -24.75 -13.78
N THR A 171 -0.50 -26.00 -13.35
CA THR A 171 0.84 -26.56 -13.06
C THR A 171 1.72 -26.72 -14.29
N ASP A 172 1.13 -26.73 -15.48
CA ASP A 172 1.81 -26.75 -16.79
C ASP A 172 2.76 -25.55 -16.98
N ILE A 173 2.43 -24.39 -16.38
CA ILE A 173 3.27 -23.19 -16.45
C ILE A 173 4.66 -23.43 -15.82
N LEU A 174 4.77 -24.34 -14.87
CA LEU A 174 6.03 -24.55 -14.10
C LEU A 174 7.17 -25.02 -14.99
N GLU A 175 6.94 -26.02 -15.85
CA GLU A 175 7.95 -26.53 -16.76
C GLU A 175 8.06 -25.68 -18.03
N ASP A 176 6.94 -25.41 -18.68
CA ASP A 176 6.90 -24.74 -19.99
C ASP A 176 7.38 -23.29 -19.92
N THR A 177 6.93 -22.55 -18.92
CA THR A 177 7.14 -21.09 -18.82
C THR A 177 8.17 -20.71 -17.76
N CYS A 178 8.02 -21.23 -16.55
CA CYS A 178 8.93 -20.93 -15.46
C CYS A 178 10.28 -21.65 -15.60
N GLY A 179 10.35 -22.71 -16.39
CA GLY A 179 11.55 -23.51 -16.56
C GLY A 179 11.92 -24.33 -15.32
N ILE A 180 10.94 -24.60 -14.45
CA ILE A 180 11.14 -25.38 -13.21
C ILE A 180 10.85 -26.83 -13.50
N GLY A 181 11.91 -27.64 -13.48
CA GLY A 181 11.82 -29.07 -13.77
C GLY A 181 11.02 -29.83 -12.70
N ARG A 182 10.48 -31.00 -13.08
CA ARG A 182 9.59 -31.82 -12.23
C ARG A 182 10.08 -32.07 -10.81
N ARG A 183 11.40 -32.21 -10.63
CA ARG A 183 12.03 -32.43 -9.34
C ARG A 183 11.73 -31.26 -8.35
N ASP A 184 11.69 -30.03 -8.85
CA ASP A 184 11.65 -28.81 -8.06
C ASP A 184 10.28 -28.12 -8.08
N GLN A 185 9.30 -28.67 -8.83
CA GLN A 185 7.95 -28.08 -8.95
C GLN A 185 7.21 -27.96 -7.62
N HIS A 186 7.49 -28.90 -6.67
CA HIS A 186 6.92 -28.87 -5.33
C HIS A 186 7.19 -27.56 -4.56
N ILE A 187 8.25 -26.82 -4.96
CA ILE A 187 8.58 -25.52 -4.35
C ILE A 187 7.48 -24.48 -4.64
N VAL A 188 6.90 -24.54 -5.83
CA VAL A 188 5.91 -23.54 -6.29
C VAL A 188 4.48 -24.12 -6.35
N GLU A 189 4.35 -25.45 -6.44
CA GLU A 189 3.04 -26.10 -6.43
C GLU A 189 2.38 -26.02 -5.05
N TYR A 190 1.11 -25.64 -5.02
CA TYR A 190 0.30 -25.59 -3.82
C TYR A 190 -1.17 -25.79 -4.16
N ASP A 191 -1.88 -26.67 -3.44
CA ASP A 191 -3.31 -26.95 -3.67
C ASP A 191 -3.66 -27.29 -5.13
N GLY A 192 -2.77 -28.06 -5.82
CA GLY A 192 -3.00 -28.49 -7.19
C GLY A 192 -2.82 -27.41 -8.26
N CYS A 193 -2.27 -26.27 -7.92
CA CYS A 193 -1.92 -25.21 -8.88
C CYS A 193 -0.49 -24.71 -8.65
N ALA A 194 0.07 -24.01 -9.65
CA ALA A 194 1.25 -23.20 -9.46
C ALA A 194 0.85 -21.95 -8.67
N ASN A 195 1.54 -21.68 -7.56
CA ASN A 195 1.34 -20.51 -6.72
C ASN A 195 2.69 -19.81 -6.52
N PHE A 196 2.90 -18.68 -7.20
CA PHE A 196 4.18 -17.99 -7.20
C PHE A 196 4.52 -17.44 -5.81
N MET A 197 3.54 -16.89 -5.11
CA MET A 197 3.74 -16.40 -3.74
C MET A 197 4.18 -17.52 -2.80
N LYS A 198 3.61 -18.71 -2.91
CA LYS A 198 4.04 -19.89 -2.15
C LYS A 198 5.51 -20.21 -2.41
N GLY A 199 5.94 -20.14 -3.65
CA GLY A 199 7.36 -20.35 -4.00
C GLY A 199 8.29 -19.36 -3.31
N ALA A 200 7.92 -18.08 -3.23
CA ALA A 200 8.69 -17.08 -2.51
C ALA A 200 8.67 -17.31 -0.99
N ILE A 201 7.53 -17.67 -0.42
CA ILE A 201 7.42 -18.00 1.01
C ILE A 201 8.33 -19.17 1.38
N GLU A 202 8.45 -20.17 0.51
CA GLU A 202 9.37 -21.29 0.74
C GLU A 202 10.84 -20.87 0.69
N THR A 203 11.23 -20.09 -0.31
CA THR A 203 12.62 -19.90 -0.71
C THR A 203 13.30 -18.64 -0.22
N ALA A 204 12.54 -17.58 0.12
CA ALA A 204 13.12 -16.35 0.65
C ALA A 204 13.75 -16.55 2.03
N ASP A 205 14.84 -15.84 2.31
CA ASP A 205 15.53 -15.88 3.60
C ASP A 205 14.68 -15.25 4.72
N LYS A 206 13.94 -14.18 4.42
CA LYS A 206 12.96 -13.56 5.31
C LYS A 206 11.67 -13.22 4.54
N ILE A 207 10.58 -13.14 5.27
CA ILE A 207 9.27 -12.70 4.76
C ILE A 207 8.85 -11.49 5.58
N THR A 208 8.40 -10.46 4.92
CA THR A 208 7.80 -9.30 5.61
C THR A 208 6.44 -8.95 5.02
N THR A 209 5.67 -8.24 5.80
CA THR A 209 4.43 -7.61 5.35
C THR A 209 4.32 -6.19 5.93
N VAL A 210 3.29 -5.48 5.54
CA VAL A 210 3.20 -4.03 5.64
C VAL A 210 2.68 -3.50 6.98
N SER A 211 2.46 -4.39 7.95
CA SER A 211 2.20 -4.00 9.34
C SER A 211 2.36 -5.19 10.29
N PRO A 212 2.70 -4.96 11.57
CA PRO A 212 2.82 -6.03 12.58
C PRO A 212 1.53 -6.79 12.80
N THR A 213 0.40 -6.10 12.89
CA THR A 213 -0.92 -6.74 13.05
C THR A 213 -1.27 -7.59 11.82
N TYR A 214 -1.01 -7.10 10.60
CA TYR A 214 -1.27 -7.88 9.40
C TYR A 214 -0.41 -9.14 9.33
N ALA A 215 0.84 -9.10 9.81
CA ALA A 215 1.68 -10.29 9.92
C ALA A 215 1.05 -11.39 10.81
N GLN A 216 0.27 -11.02 11.82
CA GLN A 216 -0.49 -11.96 12.63
C GLN A 216 -1.80 -12.39 11.96
N GLU A 217 -2.51 -11.46 11.34
CA GLU A 217 -3.77 -11.74 10.65
C GLU A 217 -3.61 -12.77 9.53
N ILE A 218 -2.55 -12.68 8.72
CA ILE A 218 -2.32 -13.63 7.60
C ILE A 218 -1.98 -15.05 8.05
N LEU A 219 -1.77 -15.29 9.35
CA LEU A 219 -1.68 -16.63 9.94
C LEU A 219 -3.05 -17.26 10.19
N ASP A 220 -4.12 -16.46 10.11
CA ASP A 220 -5.50 -16.90 10.31
C ASP A 220 -6.16 -17.25 8.96
N PRO A 221 -6.91 -18.36 8.86
CA PRO A 221 -7.61 -18.76 7.64
C PRO A 221 -8.52 -17.68 7.04
N TRP A 222 -9.07 -16.79 7.88
CA TRP A 222 -9.94 -15.70 7.43
C TRP A 222 -9.24 -14.66 6.56
N PHE A 223 -7.94 -14.42 6.80
CA PHE A 223 -7.14 -13.39 6.12
C PHE A 223 -6.16 -13.94 5.11
N SER A 224 -5.83 -15.23 5.18
CA SER A 224 -4.70 -15.84 4.47
C SER A 224 -4.95 -16.23 3.02
N TYR A 225 -6.21 -16.26 2.58
CA TYR A 225 -6.59 -16.77 1.27
C TYR A 225 -6.01 -18.16 0.96
N GLY A 226 -5.97 -19.03 2.00
CA GLY A 226 -5.52 -20.41 1.91
C GLY A 226 -4.03 -20.64 2.18
N LEU A 227 -3.26 -19.62 2.52
CA LEU A 227 -1.84 -19.74 2.83
C LEU A 227 -1.51 -19.81 4.33
N ASP A 228 -2.51 -19.84 5.21
CA ASP A 228 -2.31 -19.80 6.67
C ASP A 228 -1.46 -20.97 7.19
N ALA A 229 -1.68 -22.17 6.73
CA ALA A 229 -0.90 -23.34 7.17
C ALA A 229 0.58 -23.20 6.81
N LEU A 230 0.88 -22.76 5.58
CA LEU A 230 2.24 -22.50 5.12
C LEU A 230 2.88 -21.34 5.91
N LEU A 231 2.15 -20.26 6.11
CA LEU A 231 2.67 -19.10 6.85
C LEU A 231 2.93 -19.41 8.32
N ARG A 232 2.07 -20.22 8.96
CA ARG A 232 2.32 -20.70 10.34
C ARG A 232 3.59 -21.57 10.42
N GLU A 233 3.82 -22.43 9.42
CA GLU A 233 5.06 -23.21 9.35
C GLU A 233 6.29 -22.32 9.21
N LYS A 234 6.19 -21.23 8.43
CA LYS A 234 7.29 -20.31 8.14
C LYS A 234 7.28 -19.05 9.03
N GLN A 235 6.47 -18.98 10.07
CA GLN A 235 6.32 -17.78 10.92
C GLN A 235 7.64 -17.33 11.57
N TYR A 236 8.61 -18.22 11.75
CA TYR A 236 9.93 -17.90 12.32
C TYR A 236 10.72 -16.88 11.47
N LYS A 237 10.41 -16.75 10.19
CA LYS A 237 11.04 -15.80 9.28
C LYS A 237 10.07 -14.68 8.82
N LEU A 238 8.85 -14.62 9.38
CA LEU A 238 7.84 -13.61 9.07
C LEU A 238 7.88 -12.48 10.08
N CYS A 239 7.91 -11.24 9.60
CA CYS A 239 7.71 -10.04 10.40
C CYS A 239 6.82 -9.03 9.70
N GLY A 240 6.29 -8.06 10.44
CA GLY A 240 5.53 -6.93 9.89
C GLY A 240 6.21 -5.62 10.19
N ILE A 241 6.31 -4.74 9.21
CA ILE A 241 6.82 -3.38 9.34
C ILE A 241 5.76 -2.42 8.86
N LEU A 242 5.32 -1.52 9.73
CA LEU A 242 4.36 -0.49 9.36
C LEU A 242 5.00 0.51 8.39
N ASN A 243 4.41 0.67 7.23
CA ASN A 243 4.86 1.62 6.23
C ASN A 243 4.45 3.05 6.61
N GLY A 244 5.26 4.01 6.21
CA GLY A 244 5.00 5.43 6.42
C GLY A 244 4.24 6.08 5.28
N ILE A 245 4.13 7.39 5.32
CA ILE A 245 3.58 8.25 4.27
C ILE A 245 4.61 9.27 3.81
N ASP A 246 4.44 9.77 2.58
CA ASP A 246 5.18 10.93 2.09
C ASP A 246 4.65 12.19 2.78
N THR A 247 5.40 12.68 3.76
CA THR A 247 5.04 13.85 4.57
C THR A 247 5.30 15.18 3.88
N GLU A 248 6.03 15.19 2.76
CA GLU A 248 6.21 16.37 1.91
C GLU A 248 5.01 16.53 0.99
N ALA A 249 4.59 15.45 0.32
CA ALA A 249 3.40 15.44 -0.54
C ALA A 249 2.09 15.62 0.26
N ASN A 250 2.04 15.06 1.48
CA ASN A 250 0.88 15.16 2.37
C ASN A 250 1.19 16.18 3.50
N ASN A 251 1.21 17.45 3.16
CA ASN A 251 1.52 18.52 4.10
C ASN A 251 0.51 19.67 4.00
N PRO A 252 -0.35 19.87 5.01
CA PRO A 252 -1.34 20.95 4.98
C PRO A 252 -0.73 22.35 4.93
N ALA A 253 0.53 22.53 5.35
CA ALA A 253 1.21 23.81 5.28
C ALA A 253 1.58 24.25 3.85
N THR A 254 1.72 23.29 2.92
CA THR A 254 2.21 23.53 1.55
C THR A 254 1.29 22.97 0.46
N ASP A 255 0.23 22.28 0.83
CA ASP A 255 -0.71 21.67 -0.12
C ASP A 255 -1.41 22.76 -0.96
N PRO A 256 -1.22 22.76 -2.29
CA PRO A 256 -1.81 23.79 -3.17
C PRO A 256 -3.31 23.59 -3.42
N TYR A 257 -3.89 22.44 -3.03
CA TYR A 257 -5.26 22.06 -3.35
C TYR A 257 -6.27 22.42 -2.25
N ILE A 258 -5.79 22.72 -1.04
CA ILE A 258 -6.69 23.07 0.08
C ILE A 258 -6.98 24.57 0.13
N ALA A 259 -8.13 24.94 0.68
CA ALA A 259 -8.60 26.31 0.69
C ALA A 259 -7.74 27.27 1.53
N PHE A 260 -7.09 26.75 2.57
CA PHE A 260 -6.21 27.51 3.46
C PHE A 260 -5.10 26.60 3.99
N ASN A 261 -3.85 27.02 3.82
CA ASN A 261 -2.70 26.27 4.33
C ASN A 261 -2.55 26.49 5.84
N TYR A 262 -2.24 25.43 6.57
CA TYR A 262 -2.09 25.48 8.02
C TYR A 262 -1.06 24.46 8.52
N ASP A 263 -0.56 24.73 9.71
CA ASP A 263 0.27 23.80 10.48
C ASP A 263 -0.27 23.66 11.92
N VAL A 264 0.50 23.00 12.77
CA VAL A 264 0.13 22.76 14.17
C VAL A 264 -0.10 24.04 14.99
N ASN A 265 0.41 25.19 14.55
CA ASN A 265 0.29 26.47 15.26
C ASN A 265 -0.97 27.27 14.88
N ASN A 266 -1.55 27.02 13.71
CA ASN A 266 -2.73 27.76 13.21
C ASN A 266 -3.83 26.85 12.64
N PHE A 267 -3.85 25.57 13.01
CA PHE A 267 -4.82 24.61 12.49
C PHE A 267 -6.27 24.97 12.81
N GLU A 268 -6.55 25.64 13.92
CA GLU A 268 -7.93 26.04 14.27
C GLU A 268 -8.54 26.92 13.19
N GLU A 269 -7.83 27.97 12.78
CA GLU A 269 -8.25 28.85 11.69
C GLU A 269 -8.24 28.11 10.34
N GLY A 270 -7.17 27.38 10.07
CA GLY A 270 -6.97 26.67 8.80
C GLY A 270 -8.05 25.64 8.54
N LYS A 271 -8.31 24.75 9.49
CA LYS A 271 -9.36 23.75 9.37
C LYS A 271 -10.76 24.36 9.29
N ALA A 272 -11.04 25.44 10.04
CA ALA A 272 -12.32 26.12 9.94
C ALA A 272 -12.59 26.65 8.53
N LYS A 273 -11.61 27.28 7.89
CA LYS A 273 -11.71 27.77 6.51
C LYS A 273 -11.82 26.63 5.48
N CYS A 274 -11.06 25.56 5.67
CA CYS A 274 -11.14 24.38 4.80
C CYS A 274 -12.51 23.68 4.94
N LYS A 275 -13.04 23.59 6.16
CA LYS A 275 -14.38 23.04 6.41
C LYS A 275 -15.46 23.87 5.73
N GLU A 276 -15.40 25.19 5.86
CA GLU A 276 -16.35 26.09 5.19
C GLU A 276 -16.34 25.90 3.67
N ALA A 277 -15.15 25.82 3.06
CA ALA A 277 -15.00 25.58 1.64
C ALA A 277 -15.54 24.20 1.21
N LEU A 278 -15.33 23.16 2.03
CA LEU A 278 -15.86 21.82 1.80
C LEU A 278 -17.40 21.80 1.88
N GLN A 279 -17.97 22.46 2.89
CA GLN A 279 -19.41 22.61 3.05
C GLN A 279 -20.03 23.36 1.87
N ASP A 280 -19.41 24.44 1.40
CA ASP A 280 -19.87 25.18 0.20
C ASP A 280 -19.85 24.28 -1.05
N LYS A 281 -18.78 23.50 -1.23
CA LYS A 281 -18.63 22.60 -2.39
C LYS A 281 -19.72 21.53 -2.45
N PHE A 282 -20.13 20.99 -1.31
CA PHE A 282 -21.15 19.94 -1.22
C PHE A 282 -22.55 20.46 -0.87
N GLY A 283 -22.72 21.77 -0.67
CA GLY A 283 -24.01 22.38 -0.29
C GLY A 283 -24.47 21.92 1.10
N LEU A 284 -23.53 21.75 2.04
CA LEU A 284 -23.83 21.37 3.42
C LEU A 284 -24.19 22.58 4.28
N ASP A 285 -24.93 22.32 5.34
CA ASP A 285 -25.31 23.36 6.30
C ASP A 285 -24.08 23.84 7.09
N LYS A 286 -24.10 25.11 7.50
CA LYS A 286 -23.03 25.71 8.31
C LYS A 286 -23.52 25.99 9.74
N ASP A 287 -24.10 24.97 10.36
CA ASP A 287 -24.75 25.08 11.68
C ASP A 287 -23.87 24.70 12.87
N GLY A 288 -22.58 24.42 12.59
CA GLY A 288 -21.62 23.98 13.60
C GLY A 288 -21.57 22.47 13.81
N SER A 289 -22.33 21.70 13.05
CA SER A 289 -22.27 20.22 13.07
C SER A 289 -20.91 19.70 12.62
N PRO A 290 -20.45 18.54 13.15
CA PRO A 290 -19.23 17.92 12.67
C PRO A 290 -19.43 17.30 11.29
N VAL A 291 -18.41 17.41 10.43
CA VAL A 291 -18.33 16.76 9.12
C VAL A 291 -17.47 15.49 9.23
N PHE A 292 -18.08 14.33 9.06
CA PHE A 292 -17.37 13.06 8.98
C PHE A 292 -17.25 12.62 7.53
N ALA A 293 -16.09 12.17 7.13
CA ALA A 293 -15.82 11.84 5.74
C ALA A 293 -15.27 10.43 5.55
N MET A 294 -15.52 9.86 4.38
CA MET A 294 -14.93 8.63 3.91
C MET A 294 -14.48 8.78 2.46
N VAL A 295 -13.23 8.43 2.20
CA VAL A 295 -12.63 8.45 0.86
C VAL A 295 -12.05 7.08 0.58
N SER A 296 -12.67 6.30 -0.31
CA SER A 296 -12.20 4.95 -0.64
C SER A 296 -12.89 4.40 -1.88
N ARG A 297 -12.34 3.30 -2.43
CA ARG A 297 -13.09 2.47 -3.37
C ARG A 297 -14.34 1.93 -2.69
N MET A 298 -15.48 2.04 -3.36
CA MET A 298 -16.77 1.60 -2.84
C MET A 298 -16.95 0.08 -3.01
N VAL A 299 -16.28 -0.68 -2.15
CA VAL A 299 -16.33 -2.14 -2.12
C VAL A 299 -16.57 -2.62 -0.68
N GLY A 300 -17.20 -3.81 -0.52
CA GLY A 300 -17.52 -4.36 0.80
C GLY A 300 -16.30 -4.51 1.71
N MET A 301 -15.12 -4.80 1.16
CA MET A 301 -13.86 -4.90 1.92
C MET A 301 -13.49 -3.62 2.67
N LYS A 302 -13.93 -2.45 2.19
CA LYS A 302 -13.70 -1.15 2.82
C LYS A 302 -14.76 -0.75 3.85
N GLY A 303 -15.75 -1.62 4.10
CA GLY A 303 -16.77 -1.42 5.13
C GLY A 303 -17.91 -0.50 4.73
N PHE A 304 -18.15 -0.31 3.42
CA PHE A 304 -19.28 0.51 2.96
C PHE A 304 -20.65 -0.04 3.37
N ASP A 305 -20.77 -1.35 3.53
CA ASP A 305 -21.98 -2.00 4.10
C ASP A 305 -22.25 -1.57 5.53
N LEU A 306 -21.21 -1.40 6.36
CA LEU A 306 -21.36 -0.88 7.72
C LEU A 306 -21.79 0.59 7.69
N VAL A 307 -21.15 1.42 6.87
CA VAL A 307 -21.50 2.84 6.75
C VAL A 307 -22.93 3.00 6.21
N GLN A 308 -23.32 2.20 5.22
CA GLN A 308 -24.69 2.15 4.70
C GLN A 308 -25.71 1.89 5.81
N SER A 309 -25.38 0.98 6.71
CA SER A 309 -26.28 0.60 7.82
C SER A 309 -26.46 1.69 8.87
N VAL A 310 -25.48 2.60 9.04
CA VAL A 310 -25.50 3.60 10.11
C VAL A 310 -25.73 5.04 9.60
N ALA A 311 -25.66 5.27 8.30
CA ALA A 311 -25.61 6.59 7.71
C ALA A 311 -26.83 7.47 8.09
N ASP A 312 -28.05 6.96 7.96
CA ASP A 312 -29.26 7.72 8.36
C ASP A 312 -29.24 8.06 9.87
N GLY A 313 -28.84 7.11 10.72
CA GLY A 313 -28.71 7.35 12.17
C GLY A 313 -27.65 8.39 12.53
N LEU A 314 -26.54 8.44 11.80
CA LEU A 314 -25.51 9.47 12.00
C LEU A 314 -26.03 10.86 11.61
N VAL A 315 -26.75 10.96 10.49
CA VAL A 315 -27.37 12.21 10.04
C VAL A 315 -28.44 12.67 11.03
N ASP A 316 -29.29 11.77 11.52
CA ASP A 316 -30.32 12.07 12.52
C ASP A 316 -29.70 12.57 13.84
N ARG A 317 -28.48 12.12 14.15
CA ARG A 317 -27.72 12.60 15.32
C ARG A 317 -27.08 13.99 15.10
N GLY A 318 -27.17 14.54 13.90
CA GLY A 318 -26.60 15.85 13.57
C GLY A 318 -25.16 15.80 13.05
N ILE A 319 -24.73 14.69 12.46
CA ILE A 319 -23.44 14.57 11.77
C ILE A 319 -23.66 14.85 10.27
N GLU A 320 -22.83 15.67 9.69
CA GLU A 320 -22.74 15.82 8.23
C GLU A 320 -21.82 14.74 7.67
N LEU A 321 -22.18 14.15 6.53
CA LEU A 321 -21.41 13.10 5.88
C LEU A 321 -20.89 13.55 4.51
N VAL A 322 -19.61 13.33 4.24
CA VAL A 322 -18.98 13.54 2.92
C VAL A 322 -18.38 12.21 2.46
N ILE A 323 -18.85 11.70 1.32
CA ILE A 323 -18.44 10.42 0.77
C ILE A 323 -17.84 10.64 -0.63
N LEU A 324 -16.60 10.20 -0.80
CA LEU A 324 -15.89 10.22 -2.09
C LEU A 324 -15.44 8.80 -2.45
N GLY A 325 -15.83 8.32 -3.61
CA GLY A 325 -15.36 7.04 -4.14
C GLY A 325 -16.17 6.54 -5.31
N SER A 326 -15.79 5.37 -5.81
CA SER A 326 -16.51 4.62 -6.84
C SER A 326 -16.22 3.14 -6.69
N GLY A 327 -17.09 2.30 -7.21
CA GLY A 327 -16.91 0.84 -7.15
C GLY A 327 -18.19 0.07 -7.44
N GLU A 328 -18.70 -0.66 -6.44
CA GLU A 328 -19.91 -1.47 -6.58
C GLU A 328 -21.15 -0.57 -6.69
N SER A 329 -21.97 -0.79 -7.72
CA SER A 329 -23.14 0.02 -8.01
C SER A 329 -24.14 0.12 -6.86
N GLN A 330 -24.24 -0.92 -6.04
CA GLN A 330 -25.11 -0.90 -4.86
C GLN A 330 -24.74 0.23 -3.88
N TYR A 331 -23.45 0.47 -3.67
CA TYR A 331 -22.97 1.55 -2.78
C TYR A 331 -23.07 2.91 -3.47
N GLU A 332 -22.66 3.00 -4.73
CA GLU A 332 -22.79 4.24 -5.50
C GLU A 332 -24.23 4.76 -5.52
N ASN A 333 -25.19 3.87 -5.78
CA ASN A 333 -26.62 4.22 -5.79
C ASN A 333 -27.11 4.61 -4.41
N PHE A 334 -26.73 3.86 -3.37
CA PHE A 334 -27.18 4.15 -2.00
C PHE A 334 -26.72 5.55 -1.55
N PHE A 335 -25.43 5.88 -1.72
CA PHE A 335 -24.91 7.17 -1.24
C PHE A 335 -25.37 8.34 -2.11
N SER A 336 -25.63 8.13 -3.39
CA SER A 336 -26.28 9.13 -4.24
C SER A 336 -27.71 9.40 -3.79
N ASP A 337 -28.49 8.36 -3.45
CA ASP A 337 -29.83 8.48 -2.91
C ASP A 337 -29.84 9.14 -1.52
N LEU A 338 -28.90 8.77 -0.64
CA LEU A 338 -28.73 9.33 0.69
C LEU A 338 -28.53 10.86 0.62
N CYS A 339 -27.70 11.32 -0.32
CA CYS A 339 -27.50 12.75 -0.56
C CYS A 339 -28.81 13.45 -0.93
N GLY A 340 -29.64 12.82 -1.78
CA GLY A 340 -30.95 13.35 -2.17
C GLY A 340 -31.98 13.35 -1.02
N ARG A 341 -31.91 12.38 -0.12
CA ARG A 341 -32.84 12.29 1.03
C ARG A 341 -32.49 13.25 2.18
N HIS A 342 -31.20 13.64 2.28
CA HIS A 342 -30.70 14.51 3.34
C HIS A 342 -29.99 15.74 2.77
N PRO A 343 -30.70 16.63 2.05
CA PRO A 343 -30.09 17.85 1.51
C PRO A 343 -29.54 18.75 2.64
N GLY A 344 -28.36 19.30 2.44
CA GLY A 344 -27.65 20.08 3.45
C GLY A 344 -26.89 19.26 4.51
N ARG A 345 -27.05 17.92 4.50
CA ARG A 345 -26.42 17.02 5.52
C ARG A 345 -25.48 16.00 4.93
N VAL A 346 -25.67 15.63 3.68
CA VAL A 346 -24.87 14.59 3.00
C VAL A 346 -24.36 15.12 1.67
N GLY A 347 -23.06 15.03 1.46
CA GLY A 347 -22.39 15.28 0.18
C GLY A 347 -21.75 14.00 -0.35
N THR A 348 -22.01 13.69 -1.61
CA THR A 348 -21.45 12.49 -2.26
C THR A 348 -20.85 12.85 -3.60
N TYR A 349 -19.63 12.36 -3.85
CA TYR A 349 -18.99 12.43 -5.16
C TYR A 349 -18.64 11.01 -5.62
N ILE A 350 -19.27 10.55 -6.70
CA ILE A 350 -19.01 9.25 -7.28
C ILE A 350 -17.90 9.39 -8.33
N GLY A 351 -16.71 8.90 -8.01
CA GLY A 351 -15.55 8.98 -8.88
C GLY A 351 -14.24 8.91 -8.14
N PHE A 352 -13.16 9.13 -8.86
CA PHE A 352 -11.81 9.26 -8.33
C PHE A 352 -11.29 10.69 -8.61
N GLU A 353 -11.10 11.45 -7.56
CA GLU A 353 -10.64 12.85 -7.65
C GLU A 353 -9.60 13.12 -6.54
N PRO A 354 -8.29 13.02 -6.87
CA PRO A 354 -7.22 13.19 -5.88
C PRO A 354 -7.20 14.54 -5.19
N THR A 355 -7.49 15.62 -5.92
CA THR A 355 -7.50 16.98 -5.35
C THR A 355 -8.63 17.15 -4.36
N LEU A 356 -9.80 16.61 -4.64
CA LEU A 356 -10.94 16.60 -3.72
C LEU A 356 -10.64 15.77 -2.47
N SER A 357 -9.86 14.71 -2.58
CA SER A 357 -9.42 13.94 -1.40
C SER A 357 -8.62 14.81 -0.43
N GLN A 358 -7.71 15.66 -0.92
CA GLN A 358 -6.94 16.59 -0.09
C GLN A 358 -7.86 17.64 0.58
N GLU A 359 -8.81 18.18 -0.17
CA GLU A 359 -9.80 19.11 0.39
C GLU A 359 -10.62 18.44 1.51
N ILE A 360 -10.97 17.16 1.37
CA ILE A 360 -11.69 16.39 2.37
C ILE A 360 -10.83 16.14 3.61
N TYR A 361 -9.56 15.73 3.46
CA TYR A 361 -8.67 15.58 4.61
C TYR A 361 -8.52 16.87 5.41
N ALA A 362 -8.43 18.02 4.73
CA ALA A 362 -8.28 19.30 5.39
C ALA A 362 -9.58 19.79 6.03
N GLY A 363 -10.72 19.63 5.37
CA GLY A 363 -12.00 20.23 5.74
C GLY A 363 -12.91 19.36 6.61
N ALA A 364 -12.75 18.04 6.63
CA ALA A 364 -13.52 17.18 7.50
C ALA A 364 -13.05 17.27 8.96
N ASP A 365 -13.94 16.95 9.88
CA ASP A 365 -13.64 16.89 11.32
C ASP A 365 -13.17 15.50 11.73
N ALA A 366 -13.71 14.44 11.15
CA ALA A 366 -13.26 13.05 11.39
C ALA A 366 -13.28 12.24 10.10
N PHE A 367 -12.49 11.18 10.06
CA PHE A 367 -12.29 10.34 8.89
C PHE A 367 -12.62 8.87 9.18
N ILE A 368 -13.58 8.28 8.46
CA ILE A 368 -14.12 6.95 8.72
C ILE A 368 -13.41 5.89 7.86
N MET A 369 -12.84 4.86 8.50
CA MET A 369 -12.23 3.70 7.84
C MET A 369 -12.65 2.38 8.52
N PRO A 370 -13.87 1.87 8.27
CA PRO A 370 -14.38 0.66 8.93
C PRO A 370 -14.02 -0.62 8.16
N SER A 371 -12.82 -0.69 7.62
CA SER A 371 -12.38 -1.76 6.73
C SER A 371 -12.49 -3.14 7.36
N LYS A 372 -12.90 -4.13 6.56
CA LYS A 372 -12.93 -5.54 6.93
C LYS A 372 -11.51 -6.11 7.05
N SER A 373 -10.63 -5.68 6.16
CA SER A 373 -9.19 -5.93 6.19
C SER A 373 -8.46 -4.75 5.57
N GLU A 374 -7.39 -4.31 6.20
CA GLU A 374 -6.56 -3.20 5.73
C GLU A 374 -5.08 -3.51 6.06
N PRO A 375 -4.34 -4.13 5.14
CA PRO A 375 -2.95 -4.55 5.40
C PRO A 375 -2.05 -3.44 5.92
N TRP A 376 -2.09 -2.28 5.28
CA TRP A 376 -1.34 -1.09 5.67
C TRP A 376 -2.28 0.06 6.04
N GLY A 377 -3.09 0.50 5.09
CA GLY A 377 -3.88 1.72 5.22
C GLY A 377 -2.99 2.96 5.17
N LEU A 378 -3.26 3.83 4.21
CA LEU A 378 -2.53 5.09 4.05
C LEU A 378 -3.37 6.27 4.53
N ALA A 379 -4.66 6.22 4.25
CA ALA A 379 -5.59 7.34 4.45
C ALA A 379 -5.71 7.78 5.91
N GLN A 380 -5.65 6.87 6.89
CA GLN A 380 -5.72 7.21 8.31
C GLN A 380 -4.51 8.04 8.76
N MET A 381 -3.31 7.73 8.25
CA MET A 381 -2.10 8.49 8.57
C MET A 381 -2.12 9.86 7.91
N VAL A 382 -2.61 9.94 6.67
CA VAL A 382 -2.85 11.23 5.99
C VAL A 382 -3.87 12.05 6.75
N ALA A 383 -4.99 11.46 7.17
CA ALA A 383 -6.00 12.14 7.98
C ALA A 383 -5.41 12.74 9.27
N CYS A 384 -4.63 11.97 10.04
CA CYS A 384 -3.89 12.50 11.19
C CYS A 384 -3.00 13.68 10.81
N ARG A 385 -2.25 13.56 9.73
CA ARG A 385 -1.35 14.62 9.25
C ARG A 385 -2.08 15.93 8.96
N TYR A 386 -3.35 15.85 8.51
CA TYR A 386 -4.24 17.00 8.27
C TYR A 386 -5.07 17.39 9.51
N GLY A 387 -4.85 16.77 10.66
CA GLY A 387 -5.59 17.05 11.89
C GLY A 387 -7.06 16.61 11.83
N THR A 388 -7.32 15.49 11.18
CA THR A 388 -8.66 14.91 11.01
C THR A 388 -8.68 13.53 11.67
N PRO A 389 -9.05 13.43 12.96
CA PRO A 389 -8.98 12.19 13.72
C PRO A 389 -9.68 11.03 13.03
N PRO A 390 -9.01 9.88 12.85
CA PRO A 390 -9.62 8.71 12.24
C PRO A 390 -10.58 7.97 13.18
N ILE A 391 -11.63 7.40 12.57
CA ILE A 391 -12.53 6.42 13.20
C ILE A 391 -12.32 5.11 12.46
N ILE A 392 -11.66 4.14 13.08
CA ILE A 392 -11.17 2.94 12.39
C ILE A 392 -11.65 1.64 13.04
N ARG A 393 -11.77 0.60 12.21
CA ARG A 393 -11.82 -0.75 12.75
C ARG A 393 -10.40 -1.26 13.01
N GLU A 394 -10.20 -1.97 14.12
CA GLU A 394 -8.90 -2.52 14.51
C GLU A 394 -8.51 -3.72 13.65
N THR A 395 -7.87 -3.45 12.50
CA THR A 395 -7.33 -4.45 11.58
C THR A 395 -6.04 -3.95 10.93
N GLY A 396 -5.08 -4.83 10.71
CA GLY A 396 -3.83 -4.55 10.00
C GLY A 396 -3.17 -3.24 10.42
N GLY A 397 -2.75 -2.45 9.44
CA GLY A 397 -2.08 -1.18 9.66
C GLY A 397 -2.93 -0.10 10.34
N LEU A 398 -4.26 -0.21 10.29
CA LEU A 398 -5.14 0.70 11.04
C LEU A 398 -4.91 0.54 12.54
N ARG A 399 -4.90 -0.71 13.03
CA ARG A 399 -4.65 -1.01 14.45
C ARG A 399 -3.25 -0.58 14.89
N ASP A 400 -2.26 -0.72 14.02
CA ASP A 400 -0.86 -0.41 14.34
C ASP A 400 -0.57 1.10 14.34
N SER A 401 -1.38 1.91 13.65
CA SER A 401 -1.19 3.36 13.52
C SER A 401 -2.16 4.20 14.34
N ILE A 402 -3.35 3.69 14.67
CA ILE A 402 -4.39 4.43 15.36
C ILE A 402 -4.75 3.77 16.70
N HIS A 403 -4.69 4.55 17.76
CA HIS A 403 -5.01 4.15 19.12
C HIS A 403 -6.19 4.94 19.67
N ASP A 404 -7.06 4.28 20.42
CA ASP A 404 -8.29 4.90 20.94
C ASP A 404 -7.98 5.96 21.98
N CYS A 405 -8.33 7.21 21.68
CA CYS A 405 -8.09 8.35 22.57
C CYS A 405 -9.07 8.42 23.76
N THR A 406 -10.11 7.58 23.80
CA THR A 406 -11.01 7.48 24.95
C THR A 406 -10.48 6.57 26.05
N LEU A 407 -9.46 5.77 25.75
CA LEU A 407 -8.81 4.84 26.68
C LEU A 407 -7.49 5.37 27.26
N GLY A 408 -7.04 6.55 26.85
CA GLY A 408 -5.76 7.16 27.27
C GLY A 408 -5.18 8.07 26.19
N GLU A 409 -3.86 8.10 26.08
CA GLU A 409 -3.22 8.78 24.97
C GLU A 409 -3.52 8.02 23.67
N GLY A 410 -4.08 8.73 22.68
CA GLY A 410 -4.45 8.16 21.41
C GLY A 410 -4.70 9.23 20.35
N ASN A 411 -4.81 8.78 19.10
CA ASN A 411 -4.91 9.59 17.91
C ASN A 411 -6.14 9.27 17.05
N GLY A 412 -7.18 8.73 17.63
CA GLY A 412 -8.42 8.42 16.92
C GLY A 412 -9.43 7.66 17.77
N PHE A 413 -10.41 7.09 17.12
CA PHE A 413 -11.47 6.29 17.74
C PHE A 413 -11.47 4.91 17.10
N THR A 414 -11.48 3.85 17.92
CA THR A 414 -11.38 2.49 17.40
C THR A 414 -12.56 1.62 17.79
N PHE A 415 -12.82 0.59 17.01
CA PHE A 415 -13.73 -0.50 17.33
C PHE A 415 -13.20 -1.83 16.78
N ALA A 416 -13.47 -2.93 17.47
CA ALA A 416 -12.84 -4.22 17.17
C ALA A 416 -13.67 -5.10 16.22
N GLY A 417 -14.95 -5.27 16.49
CA GLY A 417 -15.83 -6.15 15.72
C GLY A 417 -16.22 -5.57 14.36
N TYR A 418 -16.41 -6.41 13.35
CA TYR A 418 -16.99 -5.98 12.08
C TYR A 418 -18.51 -5.84 12.25
N SER A 419 -18.93 -4.72 12.85
CA SER A 419 -20.29 -4.47 13.33
C SER A 419 -20.70 -3.02 13.10
N ALA A 420 -21.88 -2.83 12.50
CA ALA A 420 -22.49 -1.52 12.32
C ALA A 420 -22.74 -0.81 13.66
N HIS A 421 -23.12 -1.56 14.70
CA HIS A 421 -23.34 -1.02 16.03
C HIS A 421 -22.05 -0.45 16.64
N GLU A 422 -20.93 -1.17 16.53
CA GLU A 422 -19.65 -0.71 17.05
C GLU A 422 -19.13 0.51 16.26
N LEU A 423 -19.31 0.55 14.93
CA LEU A 423 -19.01 1.72 14.13
C LEU A 423 -19.83 2.93 14.58
N TYR A 424 -21.16 2.74 14.77
CA TYR A 424 -22.03 3.81 15.23
C TYR A 424 -21.59 4.35 16.60
N ASP A 425 -21.27 3.48 17.55
CA ASP A 425 -20.76 3.85 18.86
C ASP A 425 -19.46 4.67 18.75
N ALA A 426 -18.50 4.24 17.92
CA ALA A 426 -17.25 4.97 17.70
C ALA A 426 -17.50 6.38 17.11
N CYS A 427 -18.43 6.50 16.16
CA CYS A 427 -18.84 7.80 15.59
C CYS A 427 -19.50 8.68 16.66
N CYS A 428 -20.33 8.12 17.54
CA CYS A 428 -20.94 8.84 18.65
C CYS A 428 -19.89 9.38 19.63
N ARG A 429 -18.90 8.56 19.99
CA ARG A 429 -17.78 8.99 20.87
C ARG A 429 -16.97 10.12 20.24
N ALA A 430 -16.73 10.05 18.93
CA ALA A 430 -16.05 11.10 18.19
C ALA A 430 -16.86 12.41 18.20
N GLN A 431 -18.19 12.33 17.95
CA GLN A 431 -19.08 13.50 18.00
C GLN A 431 -19.15 14.12 19.41
N ASP A 432 -19.26 13.30 20.44
CA ASP A 432 -19.32 13.80 21.82
C ASP A 432 -18.02 14.55 22.17
N ARG A 433 -16.86 14.05 21.76
CA ARG A 433 -15.57 14.71 21.96
C ARG A 433 -15.42 15.97 21.11
N TYR A 434 -15.98 16.02 19.90
CA TYR A 434 -15.97 17.19 19.04
C TYR A 434 -16.57 18.44 19.71
N TYR A 435 -17.63 18.26 20.49
CA TYR A 435 -18.26 19.36 21.22
C TYR A 435 -17.48 19.81 22.48
N SER A 436 -16.48 19.05 22.91
CA SER A 436 -15.51 19.48 23.92
C SER A 436 -14.31 20.13 23.19
N LYS A 437 -14.43 21.42 22.89
CA LYS A 437 -13.52 22.12 21.98
C LYS A 437 -12.05 22.01 22.40
N GLU A 438 -11.74 22.13 23.69
CA GLU A 438 -10.37 22.02 24.19
C GLU A 438 -9.82 20.59 23.96
N ASP A 439 -10.59 19.56 24.31
CA ASP A 439 -10.20 18.17 24.13
C ASP A 439 -10.04 17.81 22.65
N TRP A 440 -10.92 18.37 21.79
CA TRP A 440 -10.84 18.16 20.36
C TRP A 440 -9.60 18.80 19.73
N ASN A 441 -9.29 20.02 20.12
CA ASN A 441 -8.10 20.74 19.65
C ASN A 441 -6.81 20.04 20.13
N ASN A 442 -6.78 19.53 21.35
CA ASN A 442 -5.66 18.74 21.85
C ASN A 442 -5.48 17.45 21.04
N LEU A 443 -6.56 16.77 20.66
CA LEU A 443 -6.51 15.59 19.81
C LEU A 443 -5.97 15.94 18.41
N ILE A 444 -6.47 16.98 17.78
CA ILE A 444 -5.97 17.44 16.46
C ILE A 444 -4.48 17.73 16.50
N LYS A 445 -4.03 18.44 17.53
CA LYS A 445 -2.62 18.77 17.71
C LYS A 445 -1.77 17.50 17.85
N TYR A 446 -2.20 16.56 18.67
CA TYR A 446 -1.53 15.28 18.86
C TYR A 446 -1.43 14.50 17.54
N ASP A 447 -2.54 14.44 16.76
CA ASP A 447 -2.59 13.77 15.46
C ASP A 447 -1.57 14.39 14.48
N MET A 448 -1.52 15.72 14.39
CA MET A 448 -0.61 16.43 13.48
C MET A 448 0.87 16.27 13.89
N GLU A 449 1.15 15.99 15.17
CA GLU A 449 2.49 15.74 15.70
C GLU A 449 2.92 14.27 15.60
N CYS A 450 2.02 13.34 15.27
CA CYS A 450 2.37 11.95 15.03
C CYS A 450 3.36 11.82 13.86
N ASP A 451 4.45 11.09 14.08
CA ASP A 451 5.45 10.85 13.04
C ASP A 451 5.15 9.57 12.28
N PHE A 452 4.47 9.69 11.15
CA PHE A 452 4.23 8.63 10.18
C PHE A 452 5.15 8.71 8.96
N SER A 453 6.29 9.39 9.07
CA SER A 453 7.24 9.52 7.96
C SER A 453 7.89 8.20 7.58
N TRP A 454 8.37 8.13 6.35
CA TRP A 454 9.17 7.00 5.89
C TRP A 454 10.51 6.88 6.61
N ASP A 455 11.02 7.94 7.24
CA ASP A 455 12.27 7.90 8.03
C ASP A 455 12.15 6.91 9.22
N VAL A 456 10.96 6.82 9.83
CA VAL A 456 10.68 5.85 10.91
C VAL A 456 10.66 4.41 10.36
N SER A 457 9.93 4.19 9.27
CA SER A 457 9.82 2.85 8.65
C SER A 457 11.17 2.39 8.10
N ALA A 458 11.94 3.28 7.46
CA ALA A 458 13.25 2.97 6.89
C ALA A 458 14.21 2.39 7.93
N LYS A 459 14.23 2.92 9.15
CA LYS A 459 15.06 2.37 10.25
C LYS A 459 14.69 0.94 10.61
N SER A 460 13.40 0.62 10.60
CA SER A 460 12.93 -0.76 10.83
C SER A 460 13.37 -1.70 9.71
N TYR A 461 13.28 -1.24 8.46
CA TYR A 461 13.79 -1.99 7.30
C TYR A 461 15.31 -2.16 7.34
N GLU A 462 16.07 -1.14 7.72
CA GLU A 462 17.53 -1.26 7.91
C GLU A 462 17.88 -2.32 8.95
N GLY A 463 17.15 -2.35 10.07
CA GLY A 463 17.30 -3.40 11.08
C GLY A 463 17.09 -4.80 10.49
N LEU A 464 15.99 -4.98 9.73
CA LEU A 464 15.70 -6.24 9.05
C LEU A 464 16.76 -6.61 8.00
N TYR A 465 17.23 -5.65 7.22
CA TYR A 465 18.27 -5.87 6.22
C TYR A 465 19.60 -6.28 6.86
N ASN A 466 20.00 -5.62 7.94
CA ASN A 466 21.21 -5.97 8.71
C ASN A 466 21.12 -7.38 9.31
N GLU A 467 19.97 -7.72 9.90
CA GLU A 467 19.71 -9.08 10.39
C GLU A 467 19.80 -10.12 9.27
N THR A 468 19.15 -9.85 8.16
CA THR A 468 19.09 -10.78 7.02
C THR A 468 20.43 -10.97 6.35
N ALA A 469 21.21 -9.91 6.16
CA ALA A 469 22.56 -9.99 5.57
C ALA A 469 23.52 -10.85 6.41
N ASN A 470 23.29 -10.95 7.72
CA ASN A 470 24.11 -11.74 8.65
C ASN A 470 23.61 -13.20 8.83
N LEU A 471 22.57 -13.64 8.13
CA LEU A 471 22.14 -15.05 8.12
C LEU A 471 23.20 -15.90 7.41
N TRP A 472 23.58 -17.04 8.03
CA TRP A 472 24.53 -18.01 7.52
C TRP A 472 23.86 -19.06 6.60
#